data_62afcc5d556ce57eadc14ea854d98785
#
_entry.id   62afcc5d556ce57eadc14ea854d98785
#
_cell.length_a   1.000
_cell.length_b   1.000
_cell.length_c   1.000
_cell.angle_alpha   90.00
_cell.angle_beta   90.00
_cell.angle_gamma   90.00
#
_symmetry.space_group_name_H-M   'P 1'
#
loop_
_entity.id
_entity.type
_entity.pdbx_description
1 polymer ?
#
loop_
_entity_poly.entity_id
_entity_poly.type
_entity_poly.pdbx_seq_one_letter_code
_entity_poly.pdbx_strand_id
1 'polypeptide(L)'
;MNGGVELITVFRSADDDAQEDSEAIRDFMVVRRGEEFLGCGALHFYTPTIGEIRSLAVHEHAKTHGVGRRVVEALVAEAQDYELDAVFAFTYVAEFFNRVGFDVVERGVLPLKAWKDCVRCPKFQACDEIAVLRILRPERWNDSQPQQRPIDEFIQIPTPRL
;
A
#
# COMPACT_ATOMS: atom_id res chain seq x y z
N MET A 1 12.37 33.40 10.42
CA MET A 1 11.02 32.80 10.34
C MET A 1 11.18 31.33 10.13
N ASN A 2 10.96 30.55 11.16
CA ASN A 2 11.09 29.10 11.09
C ASN A 2 9.82 28.53 10.46
N GLY A 3 9.83 28.34 9.15
CA GLY A 3 8.80 27.56 8.46
C GLY A 3 8.88 26.11 8.95
N GLY A 4 8.05 25.76 9.91
CA GLY A 4 7.95 24.37 10.38
C GLY A 4 7.54 23.45 9.22
N VAL A 5 8.03 22.22 9.22
CA VAL A 5 7.55 21.18 8.29
C VAL A 5 6.14 20.78 8.72
N GLU A 6 5.19 20.96 7.83
CA GLU A 6 3.77 20.70 8.05
C GLU A 6 3.31 19.48 7.26
N LEU A 7 2.49 18.67 7.88
CA LEU A 7 1.81 17.54 7.25
C LEU A 7 0.37 17.96 6.93
N ILE A 8 -0.02 17.83 5.68
CA ILE A 8 -1.36 18.19 5.23
C ILE A 8 -1.97 17.01 4.49
N THR A 9 -3.20 16.69 4.85
CA THR A 9 -4.03 15.80 4.06
C THR A 9 -4.68 16.61 2.95
N VAL A 10 -4.39 16.27 1.70
CA VAL A 10 -5.04 16.88 0.54
C VAL A 10 -6.14 15.95 0.08
N PHE A 11 -7.38 16.35 0.34
CA PHE A 11 -8.54 15.69 -0.22
C PHE A 11 -8.58 15.96 -1.73
N ARG A 12 -8.55 14.93 -2.53
CA ARG A 12 -8.95 15.06 -3.91
C ARG A 12 -10.45 14.97 -3.94
N SER A 13 -11.12 16.11 -4.13
CA SER A 13 -12.53 16.12 -4.51
C SER A 13 -12.67 15.21 -5.73
N ALA A 14 -13.45 14.14 -5.60
CA ALA A 14 -13.91 13.41 -6.75
C ALA A 14 -14.80 14.39 -7.52
N ASP A 15 -14.31 14.89 -8.65
CA ASP A 15 -15.17 15.48 -9.65
C ASP A 15 -16.16 14.38 -10.05
N ASP A 16 -17.45 14.68 -9.96
CA ASP A 16 -18.60 13.77 -10.09
C ASP A 16 -18.73 13.05 -11.47
N ASP A 17 -17.75 13.21 -12.36
CA ASP A 17 -17.81 12.71 -13.74
C ASP A 17 -16.80 11.59 -14.07
N ALA A 18 -16.03 11.07 -13.12
CA ALA A 18 -15.13 9.95 -13.37
C ALA A 18 -15.82 8.62 -13.04
N GLN A 19 -16.43 8.07 -14.07
CA GLN A 19 -17.04 6.76 -14.17
C GLN A 19 -16.18 5.63 -13.54
N GLU A 20 -16.74 4.95 -12.56
CA GLU A 20 -16.68 3.55 -12.11
C GLU A 20 -15.37 2.76 -12.01
N ASP A 21 -14.21 3.19 -12.49
CA ASP A 21 -12.94 2.48 -12.38
C ASP A 21 -11.90 3.14 -11.44
N SER A 22 -12.22 4.26 -10.83
CA SER A 22 -11.40 4.86 -9.78
C SER A 22 -11.85 4.37 -8.41
N GLU A 23 -11.55 3.13 -8.05
CA GLU A 23 -11.45 2.72 -6.66
C GLU A 23 -10.35 3.58 -6.03
N ALA A 24 -10.80 4.71 -5.68
CA ALA A 24 -10.33 5.87 -5.00
C ALA A 24 -8.96 5.74 -4.33
N ILE A 25 -7.97 6.34 -4.94
CA ILE A 25 -6.94 7.02 -4.18
C ILE A 25 -7.68 8.08 -3.38
N ARG A 26 -8.04 7.78 -2.15
CA ARG A 26 -8.91 8.65 -1.38
C ARG A 26 -8.23 9.95 -1.04
N ASP A 27 -7.01 9.91 -0.53
CA ASP A 27 -6.38 11.13 -0.07
C ASP A 27 -4.86 11.03 -0.19
N PHE A 28 -4.24 12.06 -0.72
CA PHE A 28 -2.79 12.20 -0.63
C PHE A 28 -2.41 12.88 0.68
N MET A 29 -1.53 12.23 1.41
CA MET A 29 -0.79 12.87 2.47
C MET A 29 0.36 13.67 1.86
N VAL A 30 0.41 14.95 2.14
CA VAL A 30 1.44 15.86 1.60
C VAL A 30 2.24 16.46 2.75
N VAL A 31 3.55 16.49 2.60
CA VAL A 31 4.46 17.21 3.49
C VAL A 31 4.97 18.46 2.80
N ARG A 32 4.82 19.61 3.45
CA ARG A 32 5.32 20.88 2.96
C ARG A 32 6.05 21.68 4.03
N ARG A 33 6.80 22.67 3.59
CA ARG A 33 7.41 23.70 4.41
C ARG A 33 7.01 25.07 3.86
N GLY A 34 6.04 25.75 4.49
CA GLY A 34 5.40 26.90 3.87
C GLY A 34 4.77 26.51 2.53
N GLU A 35 5.14 27.17 1.45
CA GLU A 35 4.68 26.85 0.09
C GLU A 35 5.49 25.74 -0.61
N GLU A 36 6.58 25.30 -0.01
CA GLU A 36 7.48 24.32 -0.60
C GLU A 36 6.94 22.89 -0.39
N PHE A 37 6.68 22.17 -1.50
CA PHE A 37 6.34 20.75 -1.48
C PHE A 37 7.59 19.91 -1.21
N LEU A 38 7.53 19.02 -0.23
CA LEU A 38 8.64 18.14 0.16
C LEU A 38 8.41 16.66 -0.17
N GLY A 39 7.17 16.21 -0.15
CA GLY A 39 6.84 14.83 -0.47
C GLY A 39 5.37 14.50 -0.28
N CYS A 40 4.96 13.34 -0.77
CA CYS A 40 3.60 12.83 -0.63
C CYS A 40 3.57 11.31 -0.59
N GLY A 41 2.39 10.77 -0.29
CA GLY A 41 2.04 9.37 -0.40
C GLY A 41 0.53 9.21 -0.27
N ALA A 42 0.01 8.04 -0.63
CA ALA A 42 -1.41 7.75 -0.57
C ALA A 42 -1.66 6.39 0.06
N LEU A 43 -2.78 6.24 0.76
CA LEU A 43 -3.31 4.98 1.26
C LEU A 43 -4.45 4.54 0.33
N HIS A 44 -4.31 3.37 -0.26
CA HIS A 44 -5.32 2.74 -1.10
C HIS A 44 -5.90 1.50 -0.43
N PHE A 45 -7.23 1.42 -0.30
CA PHE A 45 -7.88 0.27 0.31
C PHE A 45 -8.09 -0.85 -0.72
N TYR A 46 -7.41 -1.97 -0.54
CA TYR A 46 -7.59 -3.16 -1.36
C TYR A 46 -8.76 -4.02 -0.92
N THR A 47 -8.94 -4.12 0.39
CA THR A 47 -10.06 -4.78 1.04
C THR A 47 -10.56 -3.88 2.18
N PRO A 48 -11.68 -4.19 2.82
CA PRO A 48 -12.11 -3.45 4.01
C PRO A 48 -11.11 -3.45 5.16
N THR A 49 -10.14 -4.37 5.15
CA THR A 49 -9.19 -4.57 6.25
C THR A 49 -7.71 -4.45 5.84
N ILE A 50 -7.40 -4.28 4.54
CA ILE A 50 -6.03 -4.24 4.05
C ILE A 50 -5.83 -3.06 3.11
N GLY A 51 -4.81 -2.24 3.38
CA GLY A 51 -4.43 -1.09 2.58
C GLY A 51 -3.06 -1.22 1.93
N GLU A 52 -2.82 -0.45 0.88
CA GLU A 52 -1.53 -0.29 0.22
C GLU A 52 -1.06 1.15 0.31
N ILE A 53 0.20 1.33 0.70
CA ILE A 53 0.88 2.62 0.58
C ILE A 53 1.41 2.75 -0.85
N ARG A 54 0.89 3.75 -1.56
CA ARG A 54 1.20 4.04 -2.96
C ARG A 54 1.75 5.46 -3.15
N SER A 55 2.34 5.68 -4.30
CA SER A 55 2.74 7.02 -4.77
C SER A 55 3.63 7.77 -3.76
N LEU A 56 4.41 7.01 -2.97
CA LEU A 56 5.36 7.60 -2.04
C LEU A 56 6.47 8.30 -2.84
N ALA A 57 6.51 9.61 -2.76
CA ALA A 57 7.51 10.44 -3.40
C ALA A 57 8.05 11.48 -2.43
N VAL A 58 9.36 11.72 -2.48
CA VAL A 58 10.04 12.73 -1.68
C VAL A 58 10.95 13.53 -2.60
N HIS A 59 10.86 14.86 -2.51
CA HIS A 59 11.71 15.72 -3.29
C HIS A 59 13.21 15.46 -3.00
N GLU A 60 14.05 15.54 -4.02
CA GLU A 60 15.47 15.14 -3.92
C GLU A 60 16.19 15.77 -2.73
N HIS A 61 16.04 17.10 -2.57
CA HIS A 61 16.68 17.83 -1.47
C HIS A 61 16.09 17.54 -0.08
N ALA A 62 14.93 16.86 -0.01
CA ALA A 62 14.25 16.51 1.24
C ALA A 62 14.45 15.05 1.67
N LYS A 63 15.11 14.22 0.85
CA LYS A 63 15.25 12.77 1.09
C LYS A 63 15.95 12.42 2.40
N THR A 64 16.91 13.21 2.84
CA THR A 64 17.69 12.94 4.06
C THR A 64 17.08 13.57 5.33
N HIS A 65 15.94 14.26 5.22
CA HIS A 65 15.34 15.02 6.31
C HIS A 65 14.13 14.33 6.97
N GLY A 66 13.99 13.02 6.77
CA GLY A 66 12.92 12.24 7.40
C GLY A 66 11.52 12.47 6.82
N VAL A 67 11.38 13.16 5.69
CA VAL A 67 10.10 13.46 5.07
C VAL A 67 9.34 12.19 4.69
N GLY A 68 10.00 11.24 4.01
CA GLY A 68 9.37 9.96 3.65
C GLY A 68 8.88 9.18 4.86
N ARG A 69 9.65 9.17 5.94
CA ARG A 69 9.23 8.56 7.21
C ARG A 69 7.96 9.19 7.75
N ARG A 70 7.86 10.51 7.75
CA ARG A 70 6.66 11.23 8.24
C ARG A 70 5.43 10.91 7.40
N VAL A 71 5.58 10.82 6.07
CA VAL A 71 4.48 10.42 5.18
C VAL A 71 4.02 9.00 5.54
N VAL A 72 4.92 8.03 5.60
CA VAL A 72 4.56 6.63 5.91
C VAL A 72 3.93 6.50 7.29
N GLU A 73 4.48 7.15 8.31
CA GLU A 73 3.93 7.14 9.68
C GLU A 73 2.51 7.72 9.73
N ALA A 74 2.25 8.80 8.97
CA ALA A 74 0.92 9.39 8.88
C ALA A 74 -0.08 8.47 8.15
N LEU A 75 0.32 7.83 7.05
CA LEU A 75 -0.53 6.86 6.34
C LEU A 75 -0.80 5.61 7.18
N VAL A 76 0.16 5.18 8.01
CA VAL A 76 -0.05 4.08 8.95
C VAL A 76 -1.02 4.49 10.06
N ALA A 77 -0.92 5.71 10.58
CA ALA A 77 -1.86 6.23 11.58
C ALA A 77 -3.28 6.30 10.99
N GLU A 78 -3.42 6.79 9.76
CA GLU A 78 -4.69 6.79 9.03
C GLU A 78 -5.26 5.37 8.87
N ALA A 79 -4.42 4.40 8.47
CA ALA A 79 -4.83 3.00 8.38
C ALA A 79 -5.32 2.43 9.72
N GLN A 80 -4.71 2.84 10.83
CA GLN A 80 -5.15 2.46 12.18
C GLN A 80 -6.50 3.09 12.55
N ASP A 81 -6.73 4.35 12.17
CA ASP A 81 -7.99 5.06 12.40
C ASP A 81 -9.14 4.41 11.62
N TYR A 82 -8.86 3.89 10.42
CA TYR A 82 -9.81 3.09 9.63
C TYR A 82 -9.88 1.63 10.05
N GLU A 83 -9.21 1.26 11.14
CA GLU A 83 -9.23 -0.10 11.67
C GLU A 83 -8.71 -1.19 10.72
N LEU A 84 -7.78 -0.86 9.82
CA LEU A 84 -7.16 -1.86 8.96
C LEU A 84 -6.33 -2.87 9.77
N ASP A 85 -6.30 -4.11 9.30
CA ASP A 85 -5.54 -5.19 9.93
C ASP A 85 -4.07 -5.14 9.52
N ALA A 86 -3.79 -4.69 8.29
CA ALA A 86 -2.44 -4.56 7.76
C ALA A 86 -2.35 -3.51 6.64
N VAL A 87 -1.14 -3.04 6.43
CA VAL A 87 -0.76 -2.23 5.26
C VAL A 87 0.46 -2.84 4.59
N PHE A 88 0.50 -2.78 3.25
CA PHE A 88 1.63 -3.25 2.47
C PHE A 88 2.08 -2.19 1.46
N ALA A 89 3.23 -2.41 0.84
CA ALA A 89 3.70 -1.64 -0.30
C ALA A 89 4.53 -2.52 -1.24
N PHE A 90 4.59 -2.15 -2.51
CA PHE A 90 5.60 -2.63 -3.45
C PHE A 90 6.66 -1.55 -3.60
N THR A 91 7.94 -1.92 -3.50
CA THR A 91 9.02 -0.94 -3.41
C THR A 91 10.34 -1.46 -3.95
N TYR A 92 11.20 -0.54 -4.41
CA TYR A 92 12.62 -0.79 -4.69
C TYR A 92 13.53 -0.47 -3.49
N VAL A 93 13.00 0.10 -2.41
CA VAL A 93 13.76 0.59 -1.26
C VAL A 93 13.30 -0.06 0.04
N ALA A 94 13.33 -1.41 0.07
CA ALA A 94 12.85 -2.19 1.21
C ALA A 94 13.52 -1.79 2.55
N GLU A 95 14.80 -1.44 2.54
CA GLU A 95 15.50 -1.00 3.75
C GLU A 95 14.90 0.26 4.37
N PHE A 96 14.37 1.17 3.55
CA PHE A 96 13.64 2.33 4.06
C PHE A 96 12.37 1.89 4.81
N PHE A 97 11.60 0.98 4.21
CA PHE A 97 10.39 0.45 4.81
C PHE A 97 10.67 -0.36 6.08
N ASN A 98 11.76 -1.13 6.11
CA ASN A 98 12.17 -1.85 7.33
C ASN A 98 12.41 -0.88 8.50
N ARG A 99 13.04 0.27 8.25
CA ARG A 99 13.27 1.29 9.28
C ARG A 99 12.00 1.97 9.80
N VAL A 100 10.89 1.86 9.09
CA VAL A 100 9.57 2.37 9.50
C VAL A 100 8.60 1.25 9.87
N GLY A 101 9.11 0.06 10.19
CA GLY A 101 8.36 -1.03 10.80
C GLY A 101 7.62 -1.94 9.85
N PHE A 102 8.08 -2.06 8.60
CA PHE A 102 7.59 -3.05 7.65
C PHE A 102 8.60 -4.19 7.52
N ASP A 103 8.11 -5.39 7.32
CA ASP A 103 8.90 -6.58 7.04
C ASP A 103 8.82 -6.94 5.56
N VAL A 104 9.94 -7.42 4.99
CA VAL A 104 9.92 -8.00 3.64
C VAL A 104 9.14 -9.31 3.69
N VAL A 105 8.22 -9.48 2.78
CA VAL A 105 7.40 -10.68 2.67
C VAL A 105 7.42 -11.24 1.24
N GLU A 106 7.15 -12.54 1.14
CA GLU A 106 6.86 -13.14 -0.16
C GLU A 106 5.55 -12.59 -0.70
N ARG A 107 5.50 -12.34 -2.00
CA ARG A 107 4.31 -11.78 -2.65
C ARG A 107 3.06 -12.61 -2.41
N GLY A 108 3.19 -13.95 -2.31
CA GLY A 108 2.10 -14.87 -2.05
C GLY A 108 1.39 -14.68 -0.70
N VAL A 109 2.00 -13.96 0.24
CA VAL A 109 1.38 -13.59 1.53
C VAL A 109 0.30 -12.52 1.36
N LEU A 110 0.39 -11.72 0.29
CA LEU A 110 -0.57 -10.65 0.01
C LEU A 110 -1.85 -11.19 -0.63
N PRO A 111 -3.01 -10.57 -0.38
CA PRO A 111 -4.28 -10.99 -0.98
C PRO A 111 -4.21 -10.98 -2.51
N LEU A 112 -4.90 -11.91 -3.15
CA LEU A 112 -4.97 -12.00 -4.62
C LEU A 112 -5.39 -10.69 -5.30
N LYS A 113 -6.21 -9.88 -4.63
CA LYS A 113 -6.60 -8.54 -5.13
C LYS A 113 -5.42 -7.58 -5.26
N ALA A 114 -4.39 -7.70 -4.42
CA ALA A 114 -3.19 -6.89 -4.52
C ALA A 114 -2.43 -7.11 -5.84
N TRP A 115 -2.70 -8.21 -6.53
CA TRP A 115 -2.11 -8.57 -7.81
C TRP A 115 -2.86 -8.02 -9.03
N LYS A 116 -4.05 -7.47 -8.85
CA LYS A 116 -4.90 -6.98 -9.95
C LYS A 116 -4.14 -6.01 -10.88
N ASP A 117 -3.41 -5.08 -10.29
CA ASP A 117 -2.63 -4.09 -11.03
C ASP A 117 -1.34 -4.70 -11.57
N CYS A 118 -0.74 -5.63 -10.83
CA CYS A 118 0.46 -6.35 -11.26
C CYS A 118 0.21 -7.18 -12.52
N VAL A 119 -0.92 -7.85 -12.64
CA VAL A 119 -1.27 -8.67 -13.82
C VAL A 119 -1.35 -7.84 -15.09
N ARG A 120 -1.74 -6.57 -14.98
CA ARG A 120 -1.79 -5.63 -16.12
C ARG A 120 -0.46 -4.92 -16.39
N CYS A 121 0.51 -5.07 -15.49
CA CYS A 121 1.81 -4.41 -15.62
C CYS A 121 2.68 -5.10 -16.68
N PRO A 122 3.26 -4.36 -17.64
CA PRO A 122 4.17 -4.94 -18.64
C PRO A 122 5.39 -5.63 -18.04
N LYS A 123 5.77 -5.28 -16.80
CA LYS A 123 6.90 -5.87 -16.06
C LYS A 123 6.49 -7.05 -15.18
N PHE A 124 5.26 -7.53 -15.25
CA PHE A 124 4.74 -8.54 -14.32
C PHE A 124 5.65 -9.77 -14.16
N GLN A 125 6.18 -10.30 -15.27
CA GLN A 125 7.04 -11.48 -15.25
C GLN A 125 8.50 -11.19 -14.87
N ALA A 126 8.92 -9.94 -14.92
CA ALA A 126 10.27 -9.48 -14.60
C ALA A 126 10.24 -8.35 -13.56
N CYS A 127 9.21 -8.35 -12.72
CA CYS A 127 9.04 -7.33 -11.68
C CYS A 127 10.07 -7.55 -10.58
N ASP A 128 10.86 -6.51 -10.33
CA ASP A 128 11.93 -6.44 -9.34
C ASP A 128 11.54 -5.66 -8.07
N GLU A 129 10.28 -5.21 -7.97
CA GLU A 129 9.76 -4.61 -6.73
C GLU A 129 9.66 -5.65 -5.62
N ILE A 130 9.97 -5.23 -4.42
CA ILE A 130 9.92 -6.04 -3.20
C ILE A 130 8.62 -5.74 -2.48
N ALA A 131 7.91 -6.80 -2.05
CA ALA A 131 6.73 -6.66 -1.22
C ALA A 131 7.14 -6.46 0.24
N VAL A 132 6.59 -5.45 0.87
CA VAL A 132 6.76 -5.18 2.31
C VAL A 132 5.40 -5.07 2.98
N LEU A 133 5.29 -5.56 4.21
CA LEU A 133 4.05 -5.65 4.96
C LEU A 133 4.26 -5.17 6.39
N ARG A 134 3.30 -4.40 6.91
CA ARG A 134 3.18 -4.07 8.33
C ARG A 134 1.83 -4.52 8.86
N ILE A 135 1.84 -5.46 9.79
CA ILE A 135 0.65 -5.93 10.47
C ILE A 135 0.30 -4.93 11.58
N LEU A 136 -0.94 -4.41 11.54
CA LEU A 136 -1.44 -3.43 12.51
C LEU A 136 -2.23 -4.11 13.62
N ARG A 137 -2.91 -5.20 13.30
CA ARG A 137 -3.75 -6.00 14.22
C ARG A 137 -3.42 -7.48 14.08
N PRO A 138 -2.41 -7.99 14.80
CA PRO A 138 -1.96 -9.38 14.66
C PRO A 138 -3.06 -10.41 14.96
N GLU A 139 -3.94 -10.11 15.91
CA GLU A 139 -5.05 -10.97 16.31
C GLU A 139 -6.07 -11.19 15.20
N ARG A 140 -6.27 -10.18 14.34
CA ARG A 140 -7.23 -10.23 13.23
C ARG A 140 -6.56 -10.67 11.92
N TRP A 141 -5.27 -10.39 11.78
CA TRP A 141 -4.53 -10.72 10.57
C TRP A 141 -4.55 -12.20 10.24
N ASN A 142 -4.41 -13.08 11.25
CA ASN A 142 -4.44 -14.54 11.08
C ASN A 142 -5.80 -15.03 10.60
N ASP A 143 -6.89 -14.40 11.02
CA ASP A 143 -8.25 -14.75 10.61
C ASP A 143 -8.58 -14.24 9.19
N SER A 144 -7.92 -13.17 8.77
CA SER A 144 -8.13 -12.51 7.47
C SER A 144 -7.35 -13.17 6.33
N GLN A 145 -6.38 -14.04 6.64
CA GLN A 145 -5.65 -14.79 5.63
C GLN A 145 -6.63 -15.76 4.95
N PRO A 146 -6.77 -15.73 3.62
CA PRO A 146 -7.42 -16.84 2.94
C PRO A 146 -6.63 -18.08 3.32
N GLN A 147 -7.27 -18.99 4.07
CA GLN A 147 -6.70 -20.30 4.30
C GLN A 147 -6.28 -20.82 2.92
N GLN A 148 -4.98 -20.99 2.72
CA GLN A 148 -4.45 -21.66 1.54
C GLN A 148 -4.99 -23.10 1.60
N ARG A 149 -6.18 -23.32 1.05
CA ARG A 149 -6.64 -24.67 0.77
C ARG A 149 -5.66 -25.23 -0.22
N PRO A 150 -5.12 -26.43 0.05
CA PRO A 150 -4.23 -27.08 -0.89
C PRO A 150 -4.90 -27.10 -2.26
N ILE A 151 -4.17 -26.73 -3.29
CA ILE A 151 -4.66 -26.69 -4.70
C ILE A 151 -5.24 -28.04 -5.11
N ASP A 152 -4.83 -29.11 -4.47
CA ASP A 152 -5.29 -30.49 -4.67
C ASP A 152 -6.80 -30.71 -4.43
N GLU A 153 -7.48 -29.80 -3.71
CA GLU A 153 -8.93 -29.90 -3.49
C GLU A 153 -9.78 -29.34 -4.65
N PHE A 154 -9.17 -28.65 -5.61
CA PHE A 154 -9.90 -27.95 -6.67
C PHE A 154 -9.84 -28.61 -8.05
N ILE A 155 -9.07 -29.68 -8.23
CA ILE A 155 -8.94 -30.34 -9.53
C ILE A 155 -9.37 -31.79 -9.46
N GLN A 156 -10.65 -32.04 -9.28
CA GLN A 156 -11.26 -33.25 -9.82
C GLN A 156 -11.83 -32.91 -11.21
N ILE A 157 -10.99 -32.97 -12.22
CA ILE A 157 -11.45 -32.98 -13.61
C ILE A 157 -12.10 -34.34 -13.83
N PRO A 158 -13.42 -34.43 -14.11
CA PRO A 158 -14.04 -35.69 -14.46
C PRO A 158 -13.39 -36.22 -15.74
N THR A 159 -12.74 -37.37 -15.68
CA THR A 159 -12.28 -38.07 -16.87
C THR A 159 -13.49 -38.42 -17.72
N PRO A 160 -13.54 -38.06 -19.02
CA PRO A 160 -14.60 -38.47 -19.89
C PRO A 160 -14.55 -40.03 -19.99
N ARG A 161 -15.68 -40.68 -19.73
CA ARG A 161 -15.84 -42.09 -20.02
C ARG A 161 -15.89 -42.27 -21.56
N LEU A 162 -14.92 -42.97 -22.09
CA LEU A 162 -14.95 -43.50 -23.44
C LEU A 162 -15.98 -44.61 -23.55
#